data_05b90b9e898e3a877d8ac06a01ea6ac7
#
_entry.id   05b90b9e898e3a877d8ac06a01ea6ac7
#
_cell.length_a   1.000
_cell.length_b   1.000
_cell.length_c   1.000
_cell.angle_alpha   90.00
_cell.angle_beta   90.00
_cell.angle_gamma   90.00
#
_symmetry.space_group_name_H-M   'P 1'
#
loop_
_entity.id
_entity.type
_entity.pdbx_description
1 polymer ?
#
loop_
_entity_poly.entity_id
_entity_poly.type
_entity_poly.pdbx_seq_one_letter_code
_entity_poly.pdbx_strand_id
1 'polypeptide(L)'
;TDPTRDSDNDNYIYLIGTDRLSSMLHETSETVNKNTVNLELDYRFNAWDDPERFYERSDHFNFAKNNIPVIFYFSGTHEDYHGPGDTPDKIRYDLLTKRTKLIFHTAWEIANMDDKIVVD
;
A
#
# COMPACT_ATOMS: atom_id res chain seq x y z
N THR A 1 -4.98 -11.61 6.08
CA THR A 1 -6.06 -10.61 5.91
C THR A 1 -6.38 -9.94 7.24
N ASP A 2 -6.88 -8.71 7.18
CA ASP A 2 -7.25 -7.93 8.35
C ASP A 2 -8.65 -8.36 8.84
N PRO A 3 -8.79 -8.97 10.04
CA PRO A 3 -10.09 -9.40 10.56
C PRO A 3 -11.00 -8.24 10.96
N THR A 4 -10.49 -7.01 10.98
CA THR A 4 -11.28 -5.82 11.36
C THR A 4 -11.94 -5.14 10.17
N ARG A 5 -11.77 -5.67 8.94
CA ARG A 5 -12.47 -5.15 7.77
C ARG A 5 -13.96 -5.48 7.84
N ASP A 6 -14.77 -4.49 7.53
CA ASP A 6 -16.21 -4.65 7.35
C ASP A 6 -16.53 -5.05 5.90
N SER A 7 -15.84 -6.07 5.40
CA SER A 7 -15.97 -6.60 4.04
C SER A 7 -15.42 -8.01 3.96
N ASP A 8 -16.14 -8.89 3.26
CA ASP A 8 -15.70 -10.25 2.97
C ASP A 8 -14.75 -10.31 1.74
N ASN A 9 -14.44 -9.16 1.13
CA ASN A 9 -13.55 -9.12 -0.03
C ASN A 9 -12.08 -9.18 0.40
N ASP A 10 -11.44 -10.32 0.19
CA ASP A 10 -10.01 -10.53 0.46
C ASP A 10 -9.09 -9.90 -0.62
N ASN A 11 -9.64 -9.52 -1.79
CA ASN A 11 -8.88 -8.91 -2.88
C ASN A 11 -8.72 -7.39 -2.66
N TYR A 12 -8.07 -7.03 -1.58
CA TYR A 12 -7.80 -5.64 -1.22
C TYR A 12 -6.33 -5.44 -0.87
N ILE A 13 -5.94 -4.17 -0.80
CA ILE A 13 -4.71 -3.73 -0.15
C ILE A 13 -4.91 -2.32 0.40
N TYR A 14 -4.38 -2.05 1.59
CA TYR A 14 -4.31 -0.69 2.10
C TYR A 14 -3.17 0.06 1.43
N LEU A 15 -3.45 1.28 0.99
CA LEU A 15 -2.45 2.22 0.49
C LEU A 15 -2.38 3.41 1.43
N ILE A 16 -1.18 3.69 1.91
CA ILE A 16 -0.94 4.74 2.87
C ILE A 16 0.15 5.68 2.32
N GLY A 17 -0.17 6.96 2.23
CA GLY A 17 0.76 8.00 1.80
C GLY A 17 0.72 8.37 0.32
N THR A 18 -0.08 7.70 -0.51
CA THR A 18 -0.09 7.89 -1.97
C THR A 18 -0.30 9.34 -2.40
N ASP A 19 -1.19 10.07 -1.74
CA ASP A 19 -1.59 11.46 -2.05
C ASP A 19 -1.06 12.50 -1.06
N ARG A 20 -0.25 12.08 -0.09
CA ARG A 20 0.21 13.01 0.94
C ARG A 20 1.22 14.03 0.44
N LEU A 21 2.04 13.66 -0.51
CA LEU A 21 3.08 14.52 -1.09
C LEU A 21 2.93 14.70 -2.60
N SER A 22 2.15 13.86 -3.28
CA SER A 22 2.06 13.88 -4.74
C SER A 22 0.72 13.32 -5.23
N SER A 23 -0.10 14.18 -5.81
CA SER A 23 -1.30 13.77 -6.53
C SER A 23 -0.96 12.90 -7.75
N MET A 24 0.14 13.20 -8.43
CA MET A 24 0.63 12.41 -9.57
C MET A 24 0.92 10.96 -9.19
N LEU A 25 1.55 10.72 -8.02
CA LEU A 25 1.80 9.35 -7.54
C LEU A 25 0.49 8.62 -7.27
N HIS A 26 -0.46 9.27 -6.64
CA HIS A 26 -1.78 8.70 -6.36
C HIS A 26 -2.51 8.29 -7.64
N GLU A 27 -2.62 9.20 -8.61
CA GLU A 27 -3.28 8.96 -9.90
C GLU A 27 -2.59 7.84 -10.69
N THR A 28 -1.25 7.81 -10.69
CA THR A 28 -0.48 6.73 -11.32
C THR A 28 -0.80 5.39 -10.69
N SER A 29 -0.80 5.31 -9.35
CA SER A 29 -1.12 4.10 -8.60
C SER A 29 -2.54 3.57 -8.91
N GLU A 30 -3.54 4.46 -8.91
CA GLU A 30 -4.92 4.13 -9.25
C GLU A 30 -5.04 3.57 -10.69
N THR A 31 -4.41 4.25 -11.65
CA THR A 31 -4.45 3.87 -13.06
C THR A 31 -3.78 2.51 -13.28
N VAL A 32 -2.62 2.29 -12.69
CA VAL A 32 -1.90 1.01 -12.78
C VAL A 32 -2.74 -0.13 -12.21
N ASN A 33 -3.32 0.06 -11.02
CA ASN A 33 -4.17 -0.96 -10.42
C ASN A 33 -5.37 -1.32 -11.31
N LYS A 34 -6.07 -0.32 -11.81
CA LYS A 34 -7.23 -0.50 -12.69
C LYS A 34 -6.91 -1.30 -13.94
N ASN A 35 -5.73 -1.06 -14.53
CA ASN A 35 -5.30 -1.66 -15.79
C ASN A 35 -4.56 -3.00 -15.62
N THR A 36 -4.26 -3.43 -14.42
CA THR A 36 -3.47 -4.64 -14.15
C THR A 36 -4.21 -5.60 -13.21
N VAL A 37 -3.93 -5.54 -11.92
CA VAL A 37 -4.44 -6.50 -10.93
C VAL A 37 -5.88 -6.21 -10.50
N ASN A 38 -6.26 -4.94 -10.51
CA ASN A 38 -7.60 -4.46 -10.15
C ASN A 38 -8.05 -4.92 -8.76
N LEU A 39 -7.18 -4.74 -7.76
CA LEU A 39 -7.53 -4.92 -6.35
C LEU A 39 -8.41 -3.78 -5.85
N GLU A 40 -9.16 -4.01 -4.79
CA GLU A 40 -9.76 -2.95 -4.00
C GLU A 40 -8.65 -2.17 -3.28
N LEU A 41 -8.46 -0.90 -3.68
CA LEU A 41 -7.52 -0.01 -2.99
C LEU A 41 -8.25 0.64 -1.81
N ASP A 42 -7.81 0.32 -0.61
CA ASP A 42 -8.45 0.78 0.62
C ASP A 42 -7.56 1.84 1.30
N TYR A 43 -8.11 3.02 1.50
CA TYR A 43 -7.40 4.17 2.07
C TYR A 43 -7.74 4.41 3.55
N ARG A 44 -8.34 3.42 4.23
CA ARG A 44 -8.77 3.53 5.63
C ARG A 44 -7.72 4.15 6.55
N PHE A 45 -6.46 3.75 6.39
CA PHE A 45 -5.34 4.21 7.22
C PHE A 45 -4.55 5.38 6.61
N ASN A 46 -5.05 5.96 5.52
CA ASN A 46 -4.40 7.10 4.87
C ASN A 46 -4.85 8.46 5.41
N ALA A 47 -5.88 8.50 6.26
CA ALA A 47 -6.36 9.73 6.87
C ALA A 47 -5.26 10.41 7.70
N TRP A 48 -5.24 11.75 7.69
CA TRP A 48 -4.28 12.54 8.47
C TRP A 48 -4.43 12.36 9.98
N ASP A 49 -5.62 12.02 10.42
CA ASP A 49 -6.01 11.79 11.82
C ASP A 49 -6.13 10.30 12.15
N ASP A 50 -5.54 9.43 11.33
CA ASP A 50 -5.50 7.99 11.60
C ASP A 50 -4.94 7.72 13.02
N PRO A 51 -5.74 7.13 13.93
CA PRO A 51 -5.29 6.87 15.30
C PRO A 51 -4.15 5.85 15.37
N GLU A 52 -4.03 4.97 14.39
CA GLU A 52 -2.95 3.99 14.31
C GLU A 52 -1.63 4.59 13.81
N ARG A 53 -1.68 5.73 13.12
CA ARG A 53 -0.52 6.47 12.62
C ARG A 53 0.43 5.62 11.78
N PHE A 54 -0.09 4.70 10.98
CA PHE A 54 0.72 3.79 10.16
C PHE A 54 1.65 4.52 9.18
N TYR A 55 1.28 5.70 8.71
CA TYR A 55 2.13 6.50 7.84
C TYR A 55 3.53 6.77 8.42
N GLU A 56 3.65 6.81 9.74
CA GLU A 56 4.90 7.14 10.42
C GLU A 56 5.62 5.91 10.99
N ARG A 57 5.09 4.70 10.82
CA ARG A 57 5.50 3.53 11.59
C ARG A 57 6.42 2.54 10.86
N SER A 58 6.90 2.87 9.66
CA SER A 58 7.79 1.97 8.93
C SER A 58 8.84 2.76 8.13
N ASP A 59 9.70 2.07 7.41
CA ASP A 59 10.87 2.63 6.75
C ASP A 59 10.55 3.68 5.67
N HIS A 60 9.37 3.59 5.04
CA HIS A 60 8.90 4.57 4.06
C HIS A 60 8.88 5.99 4.61
N PHE A 61 8.64 6.17 5.90
CA PHE A 61 8.59 7.48 6.51
C PHE A 61 9.93 8.22 6.47
N ASN A 62 11.05 7.50 6.46
CA ASN A 62 12.37 8.10 6.30
C ASN A 62 12.52 8.83 4.95
N PHE A 63 11.83 8.37 3.92
CA PHE A 63 11.74 9.06 2.64
C PHE A 63 10.73 10.21 2.67
N ALA A 64 9.55 9.94 3.19
CA ALA A 64 8.46 10.92 3.24
C ALA A 64 8.84 12.20 4.00
N LYS A 65 9.49 12.09 5.16
CA LYS A 65 9.96 13.24 5.94
C LYS A 65 11.03 14.08 5.23
N ASN A 66 11.64 13.53 4.19
CA ASN A 66 12.57 14.22 3.30
C ASN A 66 11.92 14.64 1.98
N ASN A 67 10.61 14.74 1.97
CA ASN A 67 9.80 15.20 0.84
C ASN A 67 9.91 14.32 -0.41
N ILE A 68 10.10 13.02 -0.21
CA ILE A 68 10.08 12.02 -1.28
C ILE A 68 8.74 11.29 -1.21
N PRO A 69 7.90 11.36 -2.27
CA PRO A 69 6.61 10.66 -2.30
C PRO A 69 6.76 9.16 -2.11
N VAL A 70 5.86 8.57 -1.33
CA VAL A 70 5.91 7.16 -0.94
C VAL A 70 4.54 6.52 -1.02
N ILE A 71 4.53 5.20 -1.21
CA ILE A 71 3.37 4.35 -0.97
C ILE A 71 3.76 3.29 0.04
N PHE A 72 3.06 3.24 1.16
CA PHE A 72 3.13 2.13 2.07
C PHE A 72 1.99 1.16 1.77
N TYR A 73 2.34 0.00 1.22
CA TYR A 73 1.40 -1.08 0.97
C TYR A 73 1.27 -1.93 2.22
N PHE A 74 0.05 -2.12 2.68
CA PHE A 74 -0.22 -2.77 3.95
C PHE A 74 -1.46 -3.68 3.85
N SER A 75 -1.46 -4.81 4.52
CA SER A 75 -2.59 -5.75 4.48
C SER A 75 -3.39 -5.81 5.78
N GLY A 76 -3.03 -5.00 6.76
CA GLY A 76 -3.65 -4.94 8.08
C GLY A 76 -2.90 -5.71 9.15
N THR A 77 -3.44 -5.67 10.36
CA THR A 77 -2.94 -6.42 11.51
C THR A 77 -3.80 -7.66 11.74
N HIS A 78 -3.25 -8.65 12.43
CA HIS A 78 -3.92 -9.89 12.81
C HIS A 78 -3.37 -10.37 14.16
N GLU A 79 -3.94 -11.46 14.69
CA GLU A 79 -3.57 -11.97 16.02
C GLU A 79 -2.09 -12.34 16.18
N ASP A 80 -1.44 -12.75 15.09
CA ASP A 80 -0.02 -13.13 15.07
C ASP A 80 0.93 -11.96 14.74
N TYR A 81 0.39 -10.75 14.48
CA TYR A 81 1.17 -9.58 14.06
C TYR A 81 2.28 -9.23 15.03
N HIS A 82 3.52 -9.25 14.57
CA HIS A 82 4.73 -9.09 15.39
C HIS A 82 4.88 -10.13 16.50
N GLY A 83 4.19 -11.26 16.39
CA GLY A 83 4.23 -12.35 17.35
C GLY A 83 4.97 -13.59 16.84
N PRO A 84 5.32 -14.54 17.75
CA PRO A 84 6.01 -15.77 17.36
C PRO A 84 5.14 -16.75 16.56
N GLY A 85 3.84 -16.54 16.53
CA GLY A 85 2.88 -17.32 15.76
C GLY A 85 2.78 -16.92 14.29
N ASP A 86 3.46 -15.84 13.86
CA ASP A 86 3.46 -15.39 12.47
C ASP A 86 4.42 -16.24 11.63
N THR A 87 3.93 -17.39 11.20
CA THR A 87 4.71 -18.42 10.53
C THR A 87 4.37 -18.53 9.04
N PRO A 88 5.32 -18.99 8.17
CA PRO A 88 5.12 -19.04 6.71
C PRO A 88 3.93 -19.87 6.25
N ASP A 89 3.51 -20.89 7.00
CA ASP A 89 2.37 -21.75 6.68
C ASP A 89 1.02 -21.01 6.75
N LYS A 90 0.96 -19.88 7.45
CA LYS A 90 -0.21 -19.01 7.57
C LYS A 90 -0.36 -17.99 6.44
N ILE A 91 0.65 -17.84 5.59
CA ILE A 91 0.64 -16.86 4.49
C ILE A 91 -0.37 -17.30 3.42
N ARG A 92 -1.25 -16.37 3.03
CA ARG A 92 -2.11 -16.47 1.86
C ARG A 92 -1.29 -16.14 0.62
N TYR A 93 -0.61 -17.13 0.04
CA TYR A 93 0.28 -16.94 -1.11
C TYR A 93 -0.43 -16.47 -2.38
N ASP A 94 -1.71 -16.79 -2.55
CA ASP A 94 -2.55 -16.28 -3.63
C ASP A 94 -2.70 -14.75 -3.56
N LEU A 95 -2.97 -14.22 -2.37
CA LEU A 95 -3.09 -12.77 -2.12
C LEU A 95 -1.73 -12.08 -2.15
N LEU A 96 -0.71 -12.71 -1.56
CA LEU A 96 0.67 -12.20 -1.62
C LEU A 96 1.12 -12.01 -3.07
N THR A 97 0.84 -12.96 -3.94
CA THR A 97 1.16 -12.88 -5.36
C THR A 97 0.46 -11.72 -6.05
N LYS A 98 -0.84 -11.54 -5.81
CA LYS A 98 -1.62 -10.44 -6.41
C LYS A 98 -1.09 -9.08 -5.96
N ARG A 99 -0.85 -8.91 -4.67
CA ARG A 99 -0.33 -7.68 -4.08
C ARG A 99 1.08 -7.37 -4.59
N THR A 100 1.94 -8.38 -4.69
CA THR A 100 3.29 -8.24 -5.26
C THR A 100 3.23 -7.81 -6.73
N LYS A 101 2.33 -8.36 -7.52
CA LYS A 101 2.12 -7.95 -8.92
C LYS A 101 1.72 -6.47 -9.02
N LEU A 102 0.83 -6.01 -8.16
CA LEU A 102 0.45 -4.59 -8.13
C LEU A 102 1.66 -3.69 -7.86
N ILE A 103 2.44 -4.03 -6.84
CA ILE A 103 3.65 -3.28 -6.47
C ILE A 103 4.64 -3.27 -7.63
N PHE A 104 4.87 -4.42 -8.25
CA PHE A 104 5.74 -4.54 -9.43
C PHE A 104 5.27 -3.65 -10.58
N HIS A 105 3.99 -3.71 -10.96
CA HIS A 105 3.46 -2.92 -12.05
C HIS A 105 3.54 -1.42 -11.77
N THR A 106 3.28 -0.99 -10.54
CA THR A 106 3.40 0.41 -10.15
C THR A 106 4.86 0.88 -10.23
N ALA A 107 5.80 0.10 -9.71
CA ALA A 107 7.22 0.41 -9.79
C ALA A 107 7.72 0.43 -11.24
N TRP A 108 7.28 -0.51 -12.06
CA TRP A 108 7.60 -0.57 -13.49
C TRP A 108 7.10 0.65 -14.24
N GLU A 109 5.84 1.06 -14.03
CA GLU A 109 5.28 2.25 -14.64
C GLU A 109 6.09 3.49 -14.28
N ILE A 110 6.33 3.73 -13.00
CA ILE A 110 7.08 4.87 -12.52
C ILE A 110 8.52 4.88 -13.08
N ALA A 111 9.17 3.72 -13.13
CA ALA A 111 10.55 3.62 -13.64
C ALA A 111 10.67 3.89 -15.15
N ASN A 112 9.58 3.72 -15.90
CA ASN A 112 9.55 3.91 -17.35
C ASN A 112 8.83 5.21 -17.78
N MET A 113 8.35 6.01 -16.83
CA MET A 113 7.79 7.32 -17.14
C MET A 113 8.89 8.28 -17.67
N ASP A 114 8.55 9.12 -18.64
CA ASP A 114 9.44 10.18 -19.12
C ASP A 114 9.64 11.26 -18.04
N ASP A 115 8.57 11.55 -17.30
CA ASP A 115 8.57 12.56 -16.24
C ASP A 115 8.80 11.93 -14.88
N LYS A 116 9.53 12.62 -14.04
CA LYS A 116 9.73 12.26 -12.65
C LYS A 116 8.47 12.57 -11.83
N ILE A 117 8.12 11.69 -10.88
CA ILE A 117 7.07 12.00 -9.89
C ILE A 117 7.39 13.32 -9.18
N VAL A 118 6.45 14.24 -9.21
CA VAL A 118 6.59 15.58 -8.62
C VAL A 118 5.86 15.67 -7.29
N VAL A 119 6.39 16.48 -6.39
CA VAL A 119 5.73 16.87 -5.15
C VAL A 119 4.81 18.05 -5.45
N ASP A 120 3.62 18.02 -4.91
CA ASP A 120 2.63 19.10 -5.10
C ASP A 120 3.05 20.40 -4.41
#